data_f94d537ad67ec83da4de9feefe57211c
#
_entry.id   f94d537ad67ec83da4de9feefe57211c
#
_cell.length_a   1.000
_cell.length_b   1.000
_cell.length_c   1.000
_cell.angle_alpha   90.00
_cell.angle_beta   90.00
_cell.angle_gamma   90.00
#
_symmetry.space_group_name_H-M   'P 1'
#
loop_
_entity.id
_entity.type
_entity.pdbx_description
1 polymer ?
#
loop_
_entity_poly.entity_id
_entity_poly.type
_entity_poly.pdbx_seq_one_letter_code
_entity_poly.pdbx_strand_id
1 'polypeptide(L)'
;MNYPNYSTNPLYSPVPLWAFIIGAIGAFVLIFSFLYGLIKVIQTKDTSPMSLTMWIITTTGALCLTIFFALGIGLSNGQSLSFILMFCFESISLTLATIVMIIKIKNIIKAKQNNISEKEYCKLLYEKLLAKKNSRSE
;
A
#
# COMPACT_ATOMS: atom_id res chain seq x y z
N MET A 1 -30.83 25.89 -13.26
CA MET A 1 -29.59 26.10 -12.54
C MET A 1 -28.46 26.09 -13.55
N ASN A 2 -27.89 27.28 -13.83
CA ASN A 2 -26.72 27.36 -14.74
C ASN A 2 -25.51 26.83 -13.96
N TYR A 3 -25.04 25.62 -14.26
CA TYR A 3 -23.75 25.17 -13.80
C TYR A 3 -22.69 26.09 -14.42
N PRO A 4 -21.74 26.62 -13.63
CA PRO A 4 -20.66 27.42 -14.16
C PRO A 4 -19.95 26.60 -15.24
N ASN A 5 -19.72 27.20 -16.40
CA ASN A 5 -18.95 26.65 -17.50
C ASN A 5 -17.51 26.35 -16.94
N TYR A 6 -17.29 25.13 -16.51
CA TYR A 6 -15.95 24.68 -16.15
C TYR A 6 -15.12 24.73 -17.43
N SER A 7 -14.15 25.62 -17.45
CA SER A 7 -13.25 25.81 -18.59
C SER A 7 -12.67 24.44 -18.99
N THR A 8 -12.64 24.18 -20.27
CA THR A 8 -12.06 22.97 -20.89
C THR A 8 -10.52 22.86 -20.69
N ASN A 9 -9.96 23.58 -19.72
CA ASN A 9 -8.54 23.51 -19.39
C ASN A 9 -8.26 22.17 -18.68
N PRO A 10 -7.44 21.26 -19.26
CA PRO A 10 -7.11 19.97 -18.66
C PRO A 10 -6.41 20.07 -17.30
N LEU A 11 -5.93 21.27 -16.93
CA LEU A 11 -5.36 21.57 -15.63
C LEU A 11 -6.44 22.00 -14.61
N TYR A 12 -7.70 22.14 -15.01
CA TYR A 12 -8.76 22.52 -14.09
C TYR A 12 -9.07 21.34 -13.16
N SER A 13 -8.56 21.43 -11.96
CA SER A 13 -8.90 20.51 -10.88
C SER A 13 -10.01 21.14 -10.04
N PRO A 14 -11.07 20.41 -9.69
CA PRO A 14 -12.08 20.89 -8.73
C PRO A 14 -11.47 21.11 -7.32
N VAL A 15 -10.24 20.67 -7.10
CA VAL A 15 -9.50 20.81 -5.85
C VAL A 15 -8.51 21.97 -5.99
N PRO A 16 -8.43 22.91 -5.02
CA PRO A 16 -7.45 23.98 -5.01
C PRO A 16 -6.02 23.42 -5.10
N LEU A 17 -5.14 24.10 -5.84
CA LEU A 17 -3.75 23.66 -6.06
C LEU A 17 -3.00 23.33 -4.76
N TRP A 18 -3.17 24.13 -3.71
CA TRP A 18 -2.52 23.90 -2.41
C TRP A 18 -3.00 22.59 -1.75
N ALA A 19 -4.29 22.27 -1.83
CA ALA A 19 -4.83 21.03 -1.28
C ALA A 19 -4.34 19.80 -2.07
N PHE A 20 -4.21 19.94 -3.40
CA PHE A 20 -3.60 18.91 -4.25
C PHE A 20 -2.14 18.67 -3.87
N ILE A 21 -1.33 19.72 -3.66
CA ILE A 21 0.08 19.59 -3.26
C ILE A 21 0.20 18.88 -1.92
N ILE A 22 -0.62 19.27 -0.91
CA ILE A 22 -0.62 18.60 0.41
C ILE A 22 -0.99 17.12 0.28
N GLY A 23 -2.02 16.82 -0.51
CA GLY A 23 -2.45 15.44 -0.76
C GLY A 23 -1.36 14.61 -1.44
N ALA A 24 -0.68 15.17 -2.43
CA ALA A 24 0.42 14.50 -3.12
C ALA A 24 1.60 14.20 -2.17
N ILE A 25 2.00 15.16 -1.34
CA ILE A 25 3.05 14.95 -0.33
C ILE A 25 2.64 13.84 0.64
N GLY A 26 1.39 13.84 1.12
CA GLY A 26 0.86 12.79 1.99
C GLY A 26 0.91 11.42 1.34
N ALA A 27 0.51 11.31 0.07
CA ALA A 27 0.55 10.08 -0.70
C ALA A 27 1.99 9.55 -0.88
N PHE A 28 2.95 10.43 -1.18
CA PHE A 28 4.37 10.05 -1.24
C PHE A 28 4.86 9.49 0.10
N VAL A 29 4.59 10.16 1.21
CA VAL A 29 5.00 9.69 2.56
C VAL A 29 4.42 8.31 2.85
N LEU A 30 3.15 8.06 2.51
CA LEU A 30 2.50 6.75 2.68
C LEU A 30 3.16 5.67 1.83
N ILE A 31 3.43 5.92 0.54
CA ILE A 31 4.10 4.97 -0.35
C ILE A 31 5.47 4.60 0.19
N PHE A 32 6.28 5.57 0.62
CA PHE A 32 7.61 5.30 1.19
C PHE A 32 7.51 4.52 2.50
N SER A 33 6.52 4.79 3.34
CA SER A 33 6.27 4.05 4.57
C SER A 33 5.94 2.57 4.29
N PHE A 34 5.05 2.31 3.34
CA PHE A 34 4.71 0.93 2.93
C PHE A 34 5.88 0.22 2.26
N LEU A 35 6.62 0.92 1.40
CA LEU A 35 7.79 0.37 0.72
C LEU A 35 8.88 -0.01 1.73
N TYR A 36 9.17 0.86 2.70
CA TYR A 36 10.10 0.55 3.78
C TYR A 36 9.66 -0.67 4.60
N GLY A 37 8.39 -0.72 4.98
CA GLY A 37 7.80 -1.87 5.68
C GLY A 37 7.92 -3.16 4.88
N LEU A 38 7.62 -3.11 3.57
CA LEU A 38 7.75 -4.26 2.67
C LEU A 38 9.19 -4.74 2.54
N ILE A 39 10.16 -3.83 2.32
CA ILE A 39 11.58 -4.17 2.23
C ILE A 39 12.04 -4.86 3.52
N LYS A 40 11.68 -4.30 4.68
CA LYS A 40 12.00 -4.89 5.97
C LYS A 40 11.42 -6.30 6.11
N VAL A 41 10.16 -6.50 5.77
CA VAL A 41 9.51 -7.82 5.80
C VAL A 41 10.18 -8.83 4.84
N ILE A 42 10.56 -8.40 3.64
CA ILE A 42 11.26 -9.25 2.67
C ILE A 42 12.63 -9.67 3.20
N GLN A 43 13.36 -8.74 3.81
CA GLN A 43 14.71 -8.99 4.33
C GLN A 43 14.72 -9.84 5.59
N THR A 44 13.84 -9.56 6.54
CA THR A 44 13.82 -10.22 7.84
C THR A 44 12.88 -11.42 7.90
N LYS A 45 11.90 -11.50 6.97
CA LYS A 45 10.75 -12.43 7.02
C LYS A 45 9.94 -12.32 8.32
N ASP A 46 10.22 -11.31 9.13
CA ASP A 46 9.55 -11.10 10.41
C ASP A 46 8.33 -10.20 10.26
N THR A 47 7.17 -10.81 10.38
CA THR A 47 5.87 -10.13 10.41
C THR A 47 5.25 -10.08 11.81
N SER A 48 5.93 -10.67 12.82
CA SER A 48 5.39 -10.81 14.18
C SER A 48 5.04 -9.47 14.87
N PRO A 49 5.79 -8.36 14.69
CA PRO A 49 5.43 -7.09 15.31
C PRO A 49 4.25 -6.39 14.65
N MET A 50 3.78 -6.88 13.51
CA MET A 50 2.70 -6.25 12.76
C MET A 50 1.34 -6.79 13.18
N SER A 51 0.37 -5.90 13.45
CA SER A 51 -1.02 -6.30 13.72
C SER A 51 -1.73 -6.65 12.42
N LEU A 52 -2.30 -7.87 12.33
CA LEU A 52 -3.11 -8.28 11.18
C LEU A 52 -4.34 -7.38 11.02
N THR A 53 -5.01 -7.05 12.13
CA THR A 53 -6.20 -6.18 12.13
C THR A 53 -5.88 -4.80 11.54
N MET A 54 -4.74 -4.21 11.95
CA MET A 54 -4.28 -2.93 11.39
C MET A 54 -4.11 -3.01 9.87
N TRP A 55 -3.48 -4.08 9.36
CA TRP A 55 -3.27 -4.25 7.92
C TRP A 55 -4.56 -4.48 7.14
N ILE A 56 -5.54 -5.20 7.72
CA ILE A 56 -6.86 -5.36 7.11
C ILE A 56 -7.55 -4.01 6.99
N ILE A 57 -7.57 -3.20 8.06
CA ILE A 57 -8.19 -1.87 8.06
C ILE A 57 -7.50 -0.97 7.03
N THR A 58 -6.17 -0.93 7.02
CA THR A 58 -5.38 -0.11 6.09
C THR A 58 -5.64 -0.50 4.63
N THR A 59 -5.62 -1.80 4.32
CA THR A 59 -5.87 -2.29 2.95
C THR A 59 -7.29 -2.01 2.50
N THR A 60 -8.28 -2.16 3.40
CA THR A 60 -9.68 -1.82 3.11
C THR A 60 -9.85 -0.32 2.86
N GLY A 61 -9.21 0.53 3.68
CA GLY A 61 -9.23 1.99 3.48
C GLY A 61 -8.61 2.40 2.14
N ALA A 62 -7.44 1.86 1.81
CA ALA A 62 -6.79 2.11 0.52
C ALA A 62 -7.65 1.63 -0.67
N LEU A 63 -8.34 0.49 -0.54
CA LEU A 63 -9.27 0.01 -1.56
C LEU A 63 -10.44 0.99 -1.77
N CYS A 64 -11.05 1.46 -0.68
CA CYS A 64 -12.13 2.46 -0.75
C CYS A 64 -11.68 3.75 -1.43
N LEU A 65 -10.48 4.26 -1.11
CA LEU A 65 -9.91 5.45 -1.73
C LEU A 65 -9.60 5.23 -3.21
N THR A 66 -9.05 4.08 -3.58
CA THR A 66 -8.80 3.72 -4.98
C THR A 66 -10.10 3.72 -5.79
N ILE A 67 -11.19 3.13 -5.25
CA ILE A 67 -12.50 3.14 -5.88
C ILE A 67 -13.04 4.57 -6.00
N PHE A 68 -12.92 5.38 -4.94
CA PHE A 68 -13.35 6.77 -4.94
C PHE A 68 -12.65 7.59 -6.04
N PHE A 69 -11.34 7.48 -6.18
CA PHE A 69 -10.60 8.18 -7.23
C PHE A 69 -10.91 7.65 -8.63
N ALA A 70 -11.14 6.34 -8.78
CA ALA A 70 -11.58 5.75 -10.05
C ALA A 70 -12.94 6.32 -10.49
N LEU A 71 -13.90 6.44 -9.57
CA LEU A 71 -15.20 7.07 -9.82
C LEU A 71 -15.04 8.55 -10.17
N GLY A 72 -14.13 9.27 -9.48
CA GLY A 72 -13.81 10.66 -9.78
C GLY A 72 -13.28 10.86 -11.20
N ILE A 73 -12.43 9.95 -11.69
CA ILE A 73 -11.96 9.94 -13.08
C ILE A 73 -13.13 9.73 -14.05
N GLY A 74 -14.02 8.76 -13.78
CA GLY A 74 -15.19 8.48 -14.60
C GLY A 74 -16.14 9.67 -14.68
N LEU A 75 -16.46 10.28 -13.54
CA LEU A 75 -17.36 11.44 -13.46
C LEU A 75 -16.79 12.71 -14.12
N SER A 76 -15.46 12.86 -14.14
CA SER A 76 -14.77 13.97 -14.81
C SER A 76 -14.47 13.71 -16.28
N ASN A 77 -14.95 12.60 -16.86
CA ASN A 77 -14.62 12.15 -18.22
C ASN A 77 -13.10 12.10 -18.47
N GLY A 78 -12.32 11.77 -17.45
CA GLY A 78 -10.86 11.70 -17.54
C GLY A 78 -10.14 13.05 -17.61
N GLN A 79 -10.85 14.16 -17.42
CA GLN A 79 -10.26 15.52 -17.57
C GLN A 79 -9.57 16.03 -16.30
N SER A 80 -9.75 15.35 -15.16
CA SER A 80 -9.15 15.76 -13.89
C SER A 80 -7.81 15.08 -13.62
N LEU A 81 -6.72 15.77 -13.89
CA LEU A 81 -5.36 15.29 -13.62
C LEU A 81 -5.15 14.92 -12.14
N SER A 82 -5.80 15.66 -11.22
CA SER A 82 -5.73 15.38 -9.78
C SER A 82 -6.25 13.99 -9.42
N PHE A 83 -7.41 13.60 -9.95
CA PHE A 83 -7.97 12.27 -9.70
C PHE A 83 -7.11 11.16 -10.30
N ILE A 84 -6.55 11.39 -11.50
CA ILE A 84 -5.66 10.41 -12.16
C ILE A 84 -4.40 10.19 -11.33
N LEU A 85 -3.72 11.26 -10.89
CA LEU A 85 -2.50 11.14 -10.09
C LEU A 85 -2.77 10.50 -8.72
N MET A 86 -3.84 10.88 -8.03
CA MET A 86 -4.21 10.27 -6.74
C MET A 86 -4.60 8.81 -6.92
N PHE A 87 -5.30 8.44 -7.98
CA PHE A 87 -5.59 7.04 -8.30
C PHE A 87 -4.31 6.22 -8.49
N CYS A 88 -3.31 6.76 -9.21
CA CYS A 88 -2.03 6.08 -9.39
C CYS A 88 -1.31 5.86 -8.04
N PHE A 89 -1.24 6.88 -7.19
CA PHE A 89 -0.59 6.78 -5.88
C PHE A 89 -1.30 5.77 -4.97
N GLU A 90 -2.63 5.83 -4.90
CA GLU A 90 -3.40 4.90 -4.09
C GLU A 90 -3.32 3.46 -4.62
N SER A 91 -3.29 3.25 -5.92
CA SER A 91 -3.11 1.93 -6.52
C SER A 91 -1.77 1.31 -6.15
N ILE A 92 -0.69 2.10 -6.12
CA ILE A 92 0.62 1.64 -5.66
C ILE A 92 0.58 1.31 -4.17
N SER A 93 0.01 2.18 -3.34
CA SER A 93 -0.13 1.97 -1.88
C SER A 93 -0.95 0.72 -1.58
N LEU A 94 -2.07 0.52 -2.25
CA LEU A 94 -2.93 -0.66 -2.13
C LEU A 94 -2.18 -1.94 -2.49
N THR A 95 -1.39 -1.90 -3.58
CA THR A 95 -0.59 -3.05 -4.01
C THR A 95 0.45 -3.43 -2.95
N LEU A 96 1.20 -2.46 -2.44
CA LEU A 96 2.22 -2.69 -1.41
C LEU A 96 1.59 -3.20 -0.11
N ALA A 97 0.50 -2.61 0.35
CA ALA A 97 -0.23 -3.04 1.54
C ALA A 97 -0.77 -4.47 1.39
N THR A 98 -1.32 -4.81 0.23
CA THR A 98 -1.84 -6.15 -0.07
C THR A 98 -0.72 -7.19 -0.03
N ILE A 99 0.45 -6.91 -0.59
CA ILE A 99 1.60 -7.83 -0.57
C ILE A 99 2.02 -8.12 0.88
N VAL A 100 2.15 -7.09 1.72
CA VAL A 100 2.54 -7.26 3.13
C VAL A 100 1.48 -8.07 3.88
N MET A 101 0.19 -7.78 3.67
CA MET A 101 -0.91 -8.52 4.27
C MET A 101 -0.89 -10.01 3.87
N ILE A 102 -0.66 -10.33 2.60
CA ILE A 102 -0.55 -11.73 2.12
C ILE A 102 0.62 -12.45 2.80
N ILE A 103 1.80 -11.80 2.92
CA ILE A 103 2.95 -12.39 3.60
C ILE A 103 2.60 -12.66 5.07
N LYS A 104 1.96 -11.72 5.75
CA LYS A 104 1.51 -11.86 7.14
C LYS A 104 0.57 -13.05 7.31
N ILE A 105 -0.46 -13.13 6.49
CA ILE A 105 -1.43 -14.24 6.52
C ILE A 105 -0.74 -15.58 6.29
N LYS A 106 0.16 -15.68 5.30
CA LYS A 106 0.92 -16.89 5.04
C LYS A 106 1.78 -17.32 6.23
N ASN A 107 2.43 -16.38 6.91
CA ASN A 107 3.24 -16.67 8.09
C ASN A 107 2.37 -17.18 9.26
N ILE A 108 1.21 -16.57 9.49
CA ILE A 108 0.26 -17.02 10.53
C ILE A 108 -0.24 -18.44 10.23
N ILE A 109 -0.67 -18.71 9.00
CA ILE A 109 -1.17 -20.03 8.62
C ILE A 109 -0.10 -21.08 8.80
N LYS A 110 1.13 -20.84 8.35
CA LYS A 110 2.24 -21.79 8.47
C LYS A 110 2.70 -21.98 9.91
N ALA A 111 2.70 -20.94 10.72
CA ALA A 111 2.97 -21.05 12.16
C ALA A 111 1.94 -21.96 12.82
N LYS A 112 0.65 -21.76 12.53
CA LYS A 112 -0.45 -22.60 13.05
C LYS A 112 -0.34 -24.06 12.60
N GLN A 113 0.01 -24.31 11.35
CA GLN A 113 0.23 -25.67 10.83
C GLN A 113 1.37 -26.40 11.53
N ASN A 114 2.42 -25.68 11.97
CA ASN A 114 3.55 -26.25 12.70
C ASN A 114 3.35 -26.24 14.23
N ASN A 115 2.18 -25.85 14.74
CA ASN A 115 1.89 -25.72 16.17
C ASN A 115 2.89 -24.84 16.94
N ILE A 116 3.42 -23.81 16.31
CA ILE A 116 4.35 -22.85 16.90
C ILE A 116 3.78 -21.42 16.81
N SER A 117 4.34 -20.51 17.61
CA SER A 117 3.98 -19.09 17.52
C SER A 117 4.45 -18.47 16.21
N GLU A 118 3.76 -17.43 15.72
CA GLU A 118 4.20 -16.70 14.52
C GLU A 118 5.64 -16.17 14.69
N LYS A 119 5.98 -15.70 15.88
CA LYS A 119 7.32 -15.17 16.18
C LYS A 119 8.41 -16.24 16.03
N GLU A 120 8.16 -17.44 16.52
CA GLU A 120 9.10 -18.57 16.37
C GLU A 120 9.21 -18.99 14.90
N TYR A 121 8.09 -19.05 14.18
CA TYR A 121 8.10 -19.37 12.76
C TYR A 121 8.93 -18.36 11.95
N CYS A 122 8.74 -17.06 12.19
CA CYS A 122 9.51 -16.00 11.53
C CYS A 122 11.02 -16.09 11.85
N LYS A 123 11.37 -16.41 13.10
CA LYS A 123 12.77 -16.64 13.51
C LYS A 123 13.40 -17.81 12.75
N LEU A 124 12.72 -18.94 12.66
CA LEU A 124 13.17 -20.10 11.88
C LEU A 124 13.36 -19.80 10.40
N LEU A 125 12.46 -18.99 9.82
CA LEU A 125 12.60 -18.54 8.44
C LEU A 125 13.84 -17.66 8.23
N TYR A 126 14.11 -16.75 9.16
CA TYR A 126 15.27 -15.87 9.09
C TYR A 126 16.57 -16.65 9.21
N GLU A 127 16.67 -17.60 10.15
CA GLU A 127 17.83 -18.49 10.31
C GLU A 127 18.10 -19.32 9.04
N LYS A 128 17.05 -19.87 8.42
CA LYS A 128 17.18 -20.59 7.13
C LYS A 128 17.69 -19.69 6.00
N LEU A 129 17.29 -18.41 5.98
CA LEU A 129 17.79 -17.46 4.98
C LEU A 129 19.26 -17.13 5.20
N LEU A 130 19.70 -16.95 6.46
CA LEU A 130 21.10 -16.71 6.79
C LEU A 130 21.98 -17.91 6.41
N ALA A 131 21.57 -19.13 6.75
CA ALA A 131 22.28 -20.35 6.38
C ALA A 131 22.44 -20.47 4.85
N LYS A 132 21.35 -20.18 4.09
CA LYS A 132 21.39 -20.20 2.62
C LYS A 132 22.27 -19.11 2.02
N LYS A 133 22.37 -17.96 2.66
CA LYS A 133 23.23 -16.86 2.22
C LYS A 133 24.71 -17.22 2.42
N ASN A 134 25.06 -17.81 3.55
CA ASN A 134 26.44 -18.22 3.87
C ASN A 134 26.92 -19.34 2.93
N SER A 135 26.08 -20.32 2.61
CA SER A 135 26.42 -21.40 1.66
C SER A 135 26.57 -20.97 0.19
N ARG A 136 26.25 -19.73 -0.15
CA ARG A 136 26.45 -19.15 -1.50
C ARG A 136 27.67 -18.26 -1.60
N SER A 137 28.29 -17.93 -0.46
CA SER A 137 29.48 -17.08 -0.40
C SER A 137 30.78 -17.90 -0.27
N GLU A 138 30.65 -19.22 -0.14
CA GLU A 138 31.72 -20.21 -0.29
C GLU A 138 31.74 -20.77 -1.72
#